data_adf9facd231daeda35c7fcd395fca62d
#
_entry.id   adf9facd231daeda35c7fcd395fca62d
#
_cell.length_a   1.000
_cell.length_b   1.000
_cell.length_c   1.000
_cell.angle_alpha   90.00
_cell.angle_beta   90.00
_cell.angle_gamma   90.00
#
_symmetry.space_group_name_H-M   'P 1'
#
loop_
_entity.id
_entity.type
_entity.pdbx_description
1 polymer ?
#
loop_
_entity_poly.entity_id
_entity_poly.type
_entity_poly.pdbx_seq_one_letter_code
_entity_poly.pdbx_strand_id
1 'polypeptide(L)'
;VQYHPIEKPAMIVKLQNSRKMMQLKFSVMTKHDEFALMRVQKNEQALRAAFNERMLMISEEDTNRPEFRNELRNDLKVVANDTMRRIEGYDFDIVEEVLLTSYVVE
;
A
#
# COMPACT_ATOMS: atom_id res chain seq x y z
N VAL A 1 -2.06 12.87 -13.69
CA VAL A 1 -2.15 11.69 -12.82
C VAL A 1 -1.15 10.64 -13.28
N GLN A 2 -0.32 10.17 -12.37
CA GLN A 2 0.70 9.17 -12.63
C GLN A 2 0.48 7.98 -11.71
N TYR A 3 0.81 6.76 -12.20
CA TYR A 3 0.67 5.53 -11.43
C TYR A 3 1.98 4.78 -11.38
N HIS A 4 2.29 4.23 -10.20
CA HIS A 4 3.40 3.29 -10.04
C HIS A 4 2.85 1.95 -9.54
N PRO A 5 2.88 0.89 -10.36
CA PRO A 5 2.42 -0.42 -9.93
C PRO A 5 3.42 -1.10 -8.99
N ILE A 6 2.90 -1.73 -7.95
CA ILE A 6 3.66 -2.57 -7.03
C ILE A 6 3.01 -3.95 -7.10
N GLU A 7 3.34 -4.68 -8.18
CA GLU A 7 2.65 -5.92 -8.54
C GLU A 7 3.59 -7.11 -8.72
N LYS A 8 4.88 -6.85 -8.96
CA LYS A 8 5.86 -7.90 -9.25
C LYS A 8 7.04 -7.80 -8.29
N PRO A 9 7.10 -8.66 -7.27
CA PRO A 9 6.09 -9.65 -6.91
C PRO A 9 4.93 -9.01 -6.15
N ALA A 10 3.80 -9.73 -6.12
CA ALA A 10 2.69 -9.39 -5.24
C ALA A 10 3.15 -9.48 -3.79
N MET A 11 2.47 -8.78 -2.90
CA MET A 11 2.77 -8.85 -1.47
C MET A 11 1.87 -9.88 -0.81
N ILE A 12 2.48 -10.78 -0.03
CA ILE A 12 1.77 -11.92 0.56
C ILE A 12 2.05 -11.94 2.05
N VAL A 13 0.98 -12.05 2.85
CA VAL A 13 1.09 -12.21 4.30
C VAL A 13 0.12 -13.29 4.76
N LYS A 14 0.44 -13.91 5.91
CA LYS A 14 -0.50 -14.77 6.61
C LYS A 14 -1.40 -13.90 7.47
N LEU A 15 -2.71 -14.09 7.41
CA LEU A 15 -3.65 -13.35 8.25
C LEU A 15 -3.49 -13.75 9.73
N GLN A 16 -3.67 -12.77 10.63
CA GLN A 16 -3.63 -13.05 12.06
C GLN A 16 -4.78 -13.95 12.45
N ASN A 17 -4.50 -14.88 13.36
CA ASN A 17 -5.48 -15.83 13.90
C ASN A 17 -6.15 -16.67 12.82
N SER A 18 -5.39 -17.02 11.79
CA SER A 18 -5.92 -17.70 10.61
C SER A 18 -4.83 -18.54 9.96
N ARG A 19 -5.25 -19.50 9.13
CA ARG A 19 -4.34 -20.24 8.24
C ARG A 19 -4.35 -19.65 6.84
N LYS A 20 -5.20 -18.64 6.60
CA LYS A 20 -5.33 -18.05 5.28
C LYS A 20 -4.20 -17.08 4.98
N MET A 21 -3.87 -16.99 3.71
CA MET A 21 -2.90 -16.05 3.19
C MET A 21 -3.65 -14.95 2.44
N MET A 22 -3.13 -13.72 2.54
CA MET A 22 -3.60 -12.60 1.76
C MET A 22 -2.54 -12.22 0.75
N GLN A 23 -2.97 -12.05 -0.50
CA GLN A 23 -2.10 -11.58 -1.58
C GLN A 23 -2.66 -10.28 -2.13
N LEU A 24 -1.84 -9.25 -2.13
CA LEU A 24 -2.23 -7.92 -2.62
C LEU A 24 -1.28 -7.46 -3.71
N LYS A 25 -1.85 -6.78 -4.70
CA LYS A 25 -1.12 -5.97 -5.68
C LYS A 25 -1.65 -4.56 -5.57
N PHE A 26 -0.76 -3.59 -5.73
CA PHE A 26 -1.08 -2.18 -5.53
C PHE A 26 -0.73 -1.36 -6.75
N SER A 27 -1.34 -0.18 -6.83
CA SER A 27 -0.86 0.89 -7.68
C SER A 27 -0.90 2.17 -6.86
N VAL A 28 0.22 2.88 -6.81
CA VAL A 28 0.32 4.14 -6.07
C VAL A 28 0.09 5.27 -7.06
N MET A 29 -0.89 6.11 -6.76
CA MET A 29 -1.28 7.22 -7.63
C MET A 29 -0.75 8.54 -7.08
N THR A 30 -0.17 9.34 -7.97
CA THR A 30 0.21 10.71 -7.65
C THR A 30 -0.34 11.66 -8.71
N LYS A 31 -0.77 12.85 -8.30
CA LYS A 31 -1.20 13.92 -9.20
C LYS A 31 -0.07 14.87 -9.53
N HIS A 32 1.06 14.70 -8.86
CA HIS A 32 2.24 15.53 -9.07
C HIS A 32 2.95 15.11 -10.37
N ASP A 33 4.03 15.80 -10.69
CA ASP A 33 4.74 15.62 -11.94
C ASP A 33 5.57 14.33 -11.97
N GLU A 34 6.36 14.17 -13.04
CA GLU A 34 7.21 13.00 -13.24
C GLU A 34 8.26 12.84 -12.16
N PHE A 35 8.71 13.92 -11.54
CA PHE A 35 9.67 13.84 -10.44
C PHE A 35 9.05 13.15 -9.23
N ALA A 36 7.78 13.44 -8.95
CA ALA A 36 7.06 12.77 -7.87
C ALA A 36 6.97 11.27 -8.14
N LEU A 37 6.62 10.90 -9.37
CA LEU A 37 6.54 9.49 -9.77
C LEU A 37 7.90 8.80 -9.63
N MET A 38 8.96 9.43 -10.11
CA MET A 38 10.31 8.88 -10.01
C MET A 38 10.73 8.64 -8.57
N ARG A 39 10.37 9.54 -7.66
CA ARG A 39 10.70 9.40 -6.24
C ARG A 39 9.91 8.29 -5.58
N VAL A 40 8.66 8.11 -5.97
CA VAL A 40 7.87 6.96 -5.52
C VAL A 40 8.52 5.66 -5.99
N GLN A 41 8.89 5.60 -7.26
CA GLN A 41 9.58 4.43 -7.84
C GLN A 41 10.90 4.13 -7.12
N LYS A 42 11.69 5.16 -6.88
CA LYS A 42 12.98 5.05 -6.22
C LYS A 42 12.84 4.46 -4.81
N ASN A 43 11.74 4.75 -4.14
CA ASN A 43 11.50 4.32 -2.76
C ASN A 43 10.55 3.13 -2.67
N GLU A 44 10.42 2.35 -3.73
CA GLU A 44 9.50 1.20 -3.76
C GLU A 44 9.80 0.21 -2.64
N GLN A 45 11.07 -0.08 -2.35
CA GLN A 45 11.42 -1.02 -1.29
C GLN A 45 10.94 -0.54 0.08
N ALA A 46 11.10 0.75 0.36
CA ALA A 46 10.63 1.33 1.62
C ALA A 46 9.11 1.29 1.71
N LEU A 47 8.41 1.55 0.59
CA LEU A 47 6.96 1.45 0.54
C LEU A 47 6.49 0.02 0.75
N ARG A 48 7.15 -0.95 0.11
CA ARG A 48 6.83 -2.38 0.31
C ARG A 48 7.00 -2.78 1.77
N ALA A 49 8.09 -2.35 2.41
CA ALA A 49 8.34 -2.65 3.82
C ALA A 49 7.24 -2.09 4.71
N ALA A 50 6.85 -0.83 4.48
CA ALA A 50 5.80 -0.17 5.26
C ALA A 50 4.44 -0.83 5.04
N PHE A 51 4.11 -1.16 3.79
CA PHE A 51 2.87 -1.88 3.45
C PHE A 51 2.84 -3.26 4.10
N ASN A 52 3.97 -3.97 4.09
CA ASN A 52 4.06 -5.29 4.71
C ASN A 52 3.75 -5.21 6.21
N GLU A 53 4.31 -4.23 6.91
CA GLU A 53 4.03 -4.05 8.33
C GLU A 53 2.54 -3.84 8.58
N ARG A 54 1.87 -3.03 7.76
CA ARG A 54 0.43 -2.80 7.90
C ARG A 54 -0.35 -4.10 7.60
N MET A 55 0.06 -4.83 6.56
CA MET A 55 -0.60 -6.07 6.16
C MET A 55 -0.50 -7.16 7.23
N LEU A 56 0.62 -7.22 7.93
CA LEU A 56 0.84 -8.21 9.00
C LEU A 56 -0.15 -8.04 10.16
N MET A 57 -0.79 -6.90 10.29
CA MET A 57 -1.77 -6.63 11.33
C MET A 57 -3.19 -7.07 10.95
N ILE A 58 -3.40 -7.51 9.73
CA ILE A 58 -4.73 -7.86 9.22
C ILE A 58 -5.13 -9.25 9.75
N SER A 59 -6.31 -9.33 10.34
CA SER A 59 -6.91 -10.59 10.79
C SER A 59 -7.92 -11.12 9.77
N GLU A 60 -8.28 -12.40 9.90
CA GLU A 60 -9.34 -12.96 9.07
C GLU A 60 -10.67 -12.23 9.33
N GLU A 61 -10.95 -11.84 10.58
CA GLU A 61 -12.14 -11.07 10.91
C GLU A 61 -12.21 -9.75 10.14
N ASP A 62 -11.07 -9.05 10.02
CA ASP A 62 -11.02 -7.81 9.26
C ASP A 62 -11.51 -8.02 7.84
N THR A 63 -11.07 -9.10 7.20
CA THR A 63 -11.40 -9.37 5.78
C THR A 63 -12.88 -9.68 5.57
N ASN A 64 -13.61 -9.99 6.63
CA ASN A 64 -15.04 -10.29 6.55
C ASN A 64 -15.91 -9.03 6.68
N ARG A 65 -15.34 -7.88 7.02
CA ARG A 65 -16.09 -6.64 7.12
C ARG A 65 -16.25 -5.98 5.75
N PRO A 66 -17.47 -5.59 5.35
CA PRO A 66 -17.70 -5.04 4.01
C PRO A 66 -16.86 -3.80 3.67
N GLU A 67 -16.60 -2.95 4.65
CA GLU A 67 -15.86 -1.70 4.46
C GLU A 67 -14.34 -1.86 4.57
N PHE A 68 -13.85 -3.06 4.85
CA PHE A 68 -12.42 -3.26 5.16
C PHE A 68 -11.49 -2.83 4.02
N ARG A 69 -11.86 -3.11 2.76
CA ARG A 69 -10.99 -2.72 1.63
C ARG A 69 -10.80 -1.21 1.56
N ASN A 70 -11.85 -0.44 1.82
CA ASN A 70 -11.74 1.02 1.83
C ASN A 70 -10.88 1.50 2.98
N GLU A 71 -11.06 0.92 4.17
CA GLU A 71 -10.21 1.24 5.33
C GLU A 71 -8.75 0.95 5.02
N LEU A 72 -8.47 -0.23 4.45
CA LEU A 72 -7.12 -0.64 4.13
C LEU A 72 -6.48 0.32 3.13
N ARG A 73 -7.18 0.70 2.05
CA ARG A 73 -6.66 1.65 1.07
C ARG A 73 -6.31 2.98 1.73
N ASN A 74 -7.18 3.48 2.59
CA ASN A 74 -6.93 4.75 3.29
C ASN A 74 -5.74 4.64 4.24
N ASP A 75 -5.62 3.53 4.96
CA ASP A 75 -4.48 3.30 5.84
C ASP A 75 -3.18 3.20 5.05
N LEU A 76 -3.19 2.50 3.92
CA LEU A 76 -2.01 2.37 3.07
C LEU A 76 -1.60 3.72 2.47
N LYS A 77 -2.56 4.58 2.15
CA LYS A 77 -2.27 5.94 1.69
C LYS A 77 -1.54 6.73 2.79
N VAL A 78 -2.03 6.67 4.02
CA VAL A 78 -1.38 7.33 5.15
C VAL A 78 0.03 6.79 5.36
N VAL A 79 0.18 5.48 5.33
CA VAL A 79 1.47 4.80 5.48
C VAL A 79 2.44 5.23 4.37
N ALA A 80 1.96 5.29 3.13
CA ALA A 80 2.77 5.68 1.99
C ALA A 80 3.25 7.14 2.13
N ASN A 81 2.35 8.05 2.48
CA ASN A 81 2.70 9.46 2.64
C ASN A 81 3.65 9.67 3.82
N ASP A 82 3.43 8.98 4.93
CA ASP A 82 4.34 9.06 6.09
C ASP A 82 5.73 8.56 5.72
N THR A 83 5.82 7.47 4.97
CA THR A 83 7.09 6.90 4.51
C THR A 83 7.82 7.89 3.60
N MET A 84 7.14 8.46 2.62
CA MET A 84 7.73 9.40 1.68
C MET A 84 8.16 10.69 2.39
N ARG A 85 7.35 11.18 3.34
CA ARG A 85 7.68 12.36 4.12
C ARG A 85 8.94 12.13 4.95
N ARG A 86 9.04 10.96 5.58
CA ARG A 86 10.19 10.63 6.41
C ARG A 86 11.48 10.52 5.61
N ILE A 87 11.42 9.92 4.41
CA ILE A 87 12.61 9.63 3.60
C ILE A 87 13.00 10.82 2.73
N GLU A 88 12.02 11.48 2.09
CA GLU A 88 12.27 12.55 1.11
C GLU A 88 12.05 13.95 1.69
N GLY A 89 11.49 14.05 2.90
CA GLY A 89 11.33 15.33 3.58
C GLY A 89 10.24 16.23 3.03
N TYR A 90 9.21 15.66 2.38
CA TYR A 90 8.10 16.45 1.86
C TYR A 90 7.25 17.03 2.99
N ASP A 91 6.69 18.22 2.76
CA ASP A 91 5.72 18.85 3.66
C ASP A 91 4.28 18.73 3.11
N PHE A 92 4.08 17.91 2.09
CA PHE A 92 2.77 17.66 1.46
C PHE A 92 2.61 16.18 1.15
N ASP A 93 1.37 15.76 0.91
CA ASP A 93 1.05 14.37 0.56
C ASP A 93 1.30 14.11 -0.92
N ILE A 94 2.37 13.39 -1.22
CA ILE A 94 2.75 13.06 -2.59
C ILE A 94 1.87 11.95 -3.16
N VAL A 95 1.41 11.01 -2.30
CA VAL A 95 0.55 9.90 -2.71
C VAL A 95 -0.90 10.34 -2.59
N GLU A 96 -1.60 10.37 -3.72
CA GLU A 96 -3.00 10.77 -3.77
C GLU A 96 -3.92 9.63 -3.38
N GLU A 97 -3.63 8.43 -3.87
CA GLU A 97 -4.36 7.23 -3.53
C GLU A 97 -3.48 6.00 -3.63
N VAL A 98 -3.84 4.96 -2.90
CA VAL A 98 -3.31 3.61 -3.09
C VAL A 98 -4.46 2.76 -3.59
N LEU A 99 -4.30 2.19 -4.79
CA LEU A 99 -5.30 1.33 -5.41
C LEU A 99 -4.93 -0.12 -5.16
N LEU A 100 -5.92 -0.95 -4.85
CA LEU A 100 -5.72 -2.40 -4.76
C LEU A 100 -6.08 -2.99 -6.12
N THR A 101 -5.07 -3.35 -6.90
CA THR A 101 -5.28 -3.91 -8.23
C THR A 101 -5.55 -5.41 -8.19
N SER A 102 -5.21 -6.06 -7.10
CA SER A 102 -5.58 -7.44 -6.83
C SER A 102 -5.71 -7.64 -5.33
N TYR A 103 -6.72 -8.39 -4.92
CA TYR A 103 -7.01 -8.67 -3.51
C TYR A 103 -7.51 -10.10 -3.42
N VAL A 104 -6.67 -11.00 -2.91
CA VAL A 104 -6.98 -12.43 -2.82
C VAL A 104 -6.73 -12.91 -1.41
N VAL A 105 -7.71 -13.64 -0.85
CA VAL A 105 -7.58 -14.32 0.44
C VAL A 105 -7.91 -15.80 0.23
N GLU A 106 -6.98 -16.66 0.54
CA GLU A 106 -7.19 -18.11 0.42
C GLU A 106 -6.34 -18.94 1.39
#